data_2f535146c4f25188619871f2f5c1cef0
#
_entry.id   2f535146c4f25188619871f2f5c1cef0
#
_cell.length_a   1.000
_cell.length_b   1.000
_cell.length_c   1.000
_cell.angle_alpha   90.00
_cell.angle_beta   90.00
_cell.angle_gamma   90.00
#
_symmetry.space_group_name_H-M   'P 1'
#
loop_
_entity.id
_entity.type
_entity.pdbx_description
1 polymer ?
#
loop_
_entity_poly.entity_id
_entity_poly.type
_entity_poly.pdbx_seq_one_letter_code
_entity_poly.pdbx_strand_id
1 'polypeptide(L)'
;MADSIGFTFQIKDAEKIRKYYSIFINTMAAIARSFGASIIKNTGTSLVYFFPKTADDYNRSAFRDAIECGITMTAAHYVINEKLREEGAMPPLYYRISADYGRVEVARSISSPDTEDLFGSTMNICAKINSMAPPNGMVIGSGLYNYCNAGTSSPLFEDYHFRKIGEYSIAGSSNPYPVYSVSVNKRRLDTIITPMRNNDLKLYSSQQQLQRQENTHNILLVDDEPDTLFTYKTFLSAIEGYKVDAFSDSQKALQNFAKVSPSYYDLVVMDIRMPGLNGLQLYYRIRAINPDIKVLFVSALDAAVEMVSILPGMKLEDIIQKPVNQEHFVNKVKSAFTQ
;
A
#
# COMPACT_ATOMS: atom_id res chain seq x y z
N MET A 1 -14.46 -2.86 0.67
CA MET A 1 -15.03 -1.80 -0.20
C MET A 1 -15.55 -0.65 0.66
N ALA A 2 -15.22 0.58 0.34
CA ALA A 2 -15.81 1.79 0.91
C ALA A 2 -16.64 2.48 -0.17
N ASP A 3 -17.88 2.84 0.11
CA ASP A 3 -18.82 3.43 -0.84
C ASP A 3 -19.57 4.62 -0.24
N SER A 4 -19.51 5.79 -0.89
CA SER A 4 -20.17 6.99 -0.41
C SER A 4 -21.65 6.98 -0.72
N ILE A 5 -22.43 7.42 0.28
CA ILE A 5 -23.88 7.65 0.10
C ILE A 5 -24.01 9.14 -0.24
N GLY A 6 -23.97 9.46 -1.53
CA GLY A 6 -23.89 10.84 -1.98
C GLY A 6 -25.16 11.65 -1.82
N PHE A 7 -25.03 12.86 -1.25
CA PHE A 7 -26.05 13.92 -1.27
C PHE A 7 -25.54 15.16 -2.03
N THR A 8 -24.78 14.92 -3.11
CA THR A 8 -24.13 16.00 -3.88
C THR A 8 -25.08 16.81 -4.74
N PHE A 9 -26.36 16.40 -4.90
CA PHE A 9 -27.36 17.21 -5.60
C PHE A 9 -27.59 18.61 -4.98
N GLN A 10 -27.16 18.82 -3.73
CA GLN A 10 -27.18 20.12 -3.07
C GLN A 10 -25.97 21.01 -3.46
N ILE A 11 -24.93 20.45 -4.06
CA ILE A 11 -23.73 21.16 -4.45
C ILE A 11 -23.83 21.44 -5.97
N LYS A 12 -23.99 22.72 -6.33
CA LYS A 12 -24.09 23.13 -7.76
C LYS A 12 -22.73 23.32 -8.44
N ASP A 13 -21.66 23.46 -7.66
CA ASP A 13 -20.32 23.75 -8.14
C ASP A 13 -19.54 22.44 -8.38
N ALA A 14 -19.10 22.23 -9.61
CA ALA A 14 -18.37 21.01 -10.01
C ALA A 14 -17.00 20.87 -9.32
N GLU A 15 -16.34 21.98 -8.96
CA GLU A 15 -15.08 21.96 -8.24
C GLU A 15 -15.30 21.51 -6.78
N LYS A 16 -16.35 22.02 -6.15
CA LYS A 16 -16.76 21.58 -4.81
C LYS A 16 -17.16 20.12 -4.78
N ILE A 17 -17.87 19.62 -5.81
CA ILE A 17 -18.20 18.20 -5.93
C ILE A 17 -16.92 17.35 -6.02
N ARG A 18 -15.96 17.74 -6.86
CA ARG A 18 -14.66 17.05 -6.95
C ARG A 18 -13.93 17.05 -5.63
N LYS A 19 -13.86 18.19 -4.95
CA LYS A 19 -13.21 18.34 -3.64
C LYS A 19 -13.88 17.46 -2.58
N TYR A 20 -15.21 17.44 -2.56
CA TYR A 20 -16.00 16.60 -1.65
C TYR A 20 -15.66 15.11 -1.76
N TYR A 21 -15.73 14.56 -2.97
CA TYR A 21 -15.38 13.14 -3.20
C TYR A 21 -13.88 12.87 -3.06
N SER A 22 -13.03 13.84 -3.40
CA SER A 22 -11.58 13.72 -3.25
C SER A 22 -11.18 13.57 -1.78
N ILE A 23 -11.80 14.34 -0.86
CA ILE A 23 -11.57 14.20 0.58
C ILE A 23 -11.93 12.78 1.04
N PHE A 24 -13.08 12.26 0.60
CA PHE A 24 -13.51 10.91 0.93
C PHE A 24 -12.53 9.85 0.42
N ILE A 25 -12.31 9.81 -0.90
CA ILE A 25 -11.49 8.78 -1.54
C ILE A 25 -10.06 8.78 -1.01
N ASN A 26 -9.47 9.98 -0.86
CA ASN A 26 -8.10 10.09 -0.38
C ASN A 26 -7.96 9.63 1.07
N THR A 27 -8.92 9.98 1.93
CA THR A 27 -8.94 9.51 3.32
C THR A 27 -9.09 7.99 3.37
N MET A 28 -10.03 7.42 2.62
CA MET A 28 -10.23 5.96 2.58
C MET A 28 -9.01 5.23 2.03
N ALA A 29 -8.40 5.75 0.96
CA ALA A 29 -7.20 5.17 0.37
C ALA A 29 -6.00 5.21 1.32
N ALA A 30 -5.81 6.32 2.03
CA ALA A 30 -4.74 6.44 3.02
C ALA A 30 -4.92 5.45 4.18
N ILE A 31 -6.13 5.33 4.72
CA ILE A 31 -6.44 4.34 5.76
C ILE A 31 -6.19 2.93 5.22
N ALA A 32 -6.71 2.57 4.04
CA ALA A 32 -6.52 1.24 3.47
C ALA A 32 -5.03 0.86 3.36
N ARG A 33 -4.21 1.76 2.81
CA ARG A 33 -2.76 1.55 2.67
C ARG A 33 -2.05 1.41 4.02
N SER A 34 -2.43 2.19 5.03
CA SER A 34 -1.81 2.12 6.37
C SER A 34 -2.01 0.76 7.04
N PHE A 35 -3.04 0.01 6.66
CA PHE A 35 -3.29 -1.36 7.09
C PHE A 35 -2.78 -2.43 6.09
N GLY A 36 -2.02 -2.03 5.07
CA GLY A 36 -1.42 -2.97 4.12
C GLY A 36 -2.35 -3.46 3.02
N ALA A 37 -3.43 -2.73 2.73
CA ALA A 37 -4.31 -3.04 1.60
C ALA A 37 -3.72 -2.54 0.28
N SER A 38 -3.95 -3.29 -0.79
CA SER A 38 -3.73 -2.89 -2.18
C SER A 38 -5.02 -2.33 -2.77
N ILE A 39 -4.93 -1.13 -3.36
CA ILE A 39 -6.09 -0.47 -3.98
C ILE A 39 -6.19 -0.92 -5.42
N ILE A 40 -7.37 -1.40 -5.81
CA ILE A 40 -7.65 -1.90 -7.15
C ILE A 40 -8.35 -0.83 -7.99
N LYS A 41 -9.39 -0.22 -7.45
CA LYS A 41 -10.25 0.65 -8.23
C LYS A 41 -10.80 1.82 -7.42
N ASN A 42 -10.76 2.98 -8.05
CA ASN A 42 -11.42 4.19 -7.58
C ASN A 42 -12.42 4.65 -8.65
N THR A 43 -13.70 4.67 -8.30
CA THR A 43 -14.78 5.13 -9.20
C THR A 43 -15.22 6.56 -8.90
N GLY A 44 -14.48 7.30 -8.08
CA GLY A 44 -14.86 8.65 -7.62
C GLY A 44 -15.77 8.64 -6.39
N THR A 45 -16.69 7.71 -6.31
CA THR A 45 -17.62 7.53 -5.17
C THR A 45 -17.34 6.28 -4.35
N SER A 46 -16.59 5.32 -4.90
CA SER A 46 -16.30 4.03 -4.28
C SER A 46 -14.83 3.68 -4.40
N LEU A 47 -14.28 3.06 -3.35
CA LEU A 47 -12.94 2.53 -3.31
C LEU A 47 -12.99 1.00 -3.12
N VAL A 48 -12.38 0.27 -4.07
CA VAL A 48 -12.22 -1.18 -4.00
C VAL A 48 -10.76 -1.50 -3.68
N TYR A 49 -10.54 -2.33 -2.68
CA TYR A 49 -9.21 -2.72 -2.21
C TYR A 49 -9.25 -4.13 -1.62
N PHE A 50 -8.09 -4.79 -1.54
CA PHE A 50 -7.94 -6.11 -0.93
C PHE A 50 -6.68 -6.16 -0.07
N PHE A 51 -6.58 -7.17 0.77
CA PHE A 51 -5.44 -7.40 1.66
C PHE A 51 -4.62 -8.59 1.14
N PRO A 52 -3.49 -8.38 0.46
CA PRO A 52 -2.71 -9.47 -0.13
C PRO A 52 -2.25 -10.51 0.89
N LYS A 53 -1.95 -10.07 2.11
CA LYS A 53 -1.47 -10.94 3.18
C LYS A 53 -2.53 -11.91 3.72
N THR A 54 -3.83 -11.71 3.40
CA THR A 54 -4.90 -12.66 3.74
C THR A 54 -4.95 -13.86 2.78
N ALA A 55 -4.09 -13.92 1.77
CA ALA A 55 -3.88 -15.12 0.96
C ALA A 55 -3.25 -16.28 1.77
N ASP A 56 -2.60 -15.97 2.87
CA ASP A 56 -2.14 -16.94 3.86
C ASP A 56 -3.19 -17.05 4.98
N ASP A 57 -3.93 -18.16 5.00
CA ASP A 57 -4.99 -18.43 5.97
C ASP A 57 -4.48 -18.51 7.42
N TYR A 58 -3.19 -18.71 7.62
CA TYR A 58 -2.58 -18.73 8.96
C TYR A 58 -2.18 -17.34 9.45
N ASN A 59 -2.17 -16.34 8.59
CA ASN A 59 -1.80 -14.97 8.94
C ASN A 59 -2.96 -14.21 9.61
N ARG A 60 -3.31 -14.61 10.82
CA ARG A 60 -4.43 -14.02 11.57
C ARG A 60 -4.31 -12.52 11.81
N SER A 61 -3.09 -11.98 11.87
CA SER A 61 -2.87 -10.54 12.01
C SER A 61 -3.35 -9.77 10.78
N ALA A 62 -3.20 -10.31 9.56
CA ALA A 62 -3.69 -9.68 8.34
C ALA A 62 -5.22 -9.57 8.31
N PHE A 63 -5.93 -10.56 8.87
CA PHE A 63 -7.39 -10.50 8.99
C PHE A 63 -7.85 -9.49 10.05
N ARG A 64 -7.10 -9.38 11.14
CA ARG A 64 -7.32 -8.32 12.12
C ARG A 64 -7.12 -6.95 11.48
N ASP A 65 -6.04 -6.75 10.71
CA ASP A 65 -5.76 -5.51 10.01
C ASP A 65 -6.91 -5.13 9.04
N ALA A 66 -7.52 -6.12 8.38
CA ALA A 66 -8.67 -5.89 7.51
C ALA A 66 -9.91 -5.39 8.27
N ILE A 67 -10.22 -5.97 9.44
CA ILE A 67 -11.31 -5.53 10.30
C ILE A 67 -11.01 -4.14 10.89
N GLU A 68 -9.80 -3.95 11.42
CA GLU A 68 -9.35 -2.69 12.01
C GLU A 68 -9.38 -1.55 10.99
N CYS A 69 -8.95 -1.82 9.76
CA CYS A 69 -9.07 -0.88 8.64
C CYS A 69 -10.51 -0.42 8.44
N GLY A 70 -11.47 -1.36 8.36
CA GLY A 70 -12.88 -1.05 8.18
C GLY A 70 -13.46 -0.22 9.34
N ILE A 71 -13.14 -0.57 10.59
CA ILE A 71 -13.55 0.18 11.78
C ILE A 71 -12.92 1.58 11.78
N THR A 72 -11.64 1.68 11.44
CA THR A 72 -10.94 2.98 11.32
C THR A 72 -11.59 3.85 10.25
N MET A 73 -11.97 3.26 9.11
CA MET A 73 -12.74 3.97 8.08
C MET A 73 -14.09 4.44 8.61
N THR A 74 -14.83 3.60 9.36
CA THR A 74 -16.12 4.05 9.93
C THR A 74 -15.93 5.21 10.92
N ALA A 75 -14.87 5.18 11.73
CA ALA A 75 -14.55 6.26 12.68
C ALA A 75 -14.14 7.57 11.99
N ALA A 76 -13.55 7.50 10.81
CA ALA A 76 -13.08 8.67 10.06
C ALA A 76 -14.19 9.66 9.68
N HIS A 77 -15.48 9.26 9.71
CA HIS A 77 -16.59 10.17 9.37
C HIS A 77 -16.66 11.39 10.28
N TYR A 78 -16.25 11.27 11.55
CA TYR A 78 -16.20 12.39 12.48
C TYR A 78 -15.25 13.49 11.98
N VAL A 79 -14.06 13.07 11.57
CA VAL A 79 -12.99 13.97 11.14
C VAL A 79 -13.22 14.50 9.72
N ILE A 80 -13.72 13.65 8.82
CA ILE A 80 -14.09 14.06 7.46
C ILE A 80 -15.19 15.13 7.50
N ASN A 81 -16.23 14.93 8.28
CA ASN A 81 -17.34 15.87 8.36
C ASN A 81 -16.99 17.17 9.08
N GLU A 82 -16.03 17.15 10.00
CA GLU A 82 -15.43 18.34 10.58
C GLU A 82 -14.69 19.15 9.53
N LYS A 83 -13.84 18.49 8.72
CA LYS A 83 -13.14 19.14 7.61
C LYS A 83 -14.06 19.68 6.53
N LEU A 84 -15.10 18.94 6.15
CA LEU A 84 -16.08 19.41 5.16
C LEU A 84 -16.82 20.69 5.61
N ARG A 85 -17.06 20.84 6.91
CA ARG A 85 -17.64 22.09 7.47
C ARG A 85 -16.67 23.27 7.39
N GLU A 86 -15.38 23.03 7.68
CA GLU A 86 -14.32 24.06 7.61
C GLU A 86 -14.07 24.53 6.18
N GLU A 87 -14.15 23.64 5.21
CA GLU A 87 -13.89 23.87 3.77
C GLU A 87 -15.05 24.59 3.02
N GLY A 88 -15.96 25.23 3.72
CA GLY A 88 -17.02 26.06 3.11
C GLY A 88 -18.43 25.49 3.27
N ALA A 89 -18.75 24.93 4.44
CA ALA A 89 -20.08 24.41 4.81
C ALA A 89 -20.63 23.35 3.82
N MET A 90 -19.79 22.44 3.38
CA MET A 90 -20.22 21.33 2.53
C MET A 90 -21.16 20.41 3.31
N PRO A 91 -22.12 19.73 2.63
CA PRO A 91 -23.02 18.81 3.29
C PRO A 91 -22.24 17.65 3.95
N PRO A 92 -22.77 17.05 5.04
CA PRO A 92 -22.12 15.93 5.68
C PRO A 92 -22.01 14.73 4.73
N LEU A 93 -20.87 14.06 4.78
CA LEU A 93 -20.62 12.85 4.01
C LEU A 93 -21.05 11.62 4.84
N TYR A 94 -21.80 10.76 4.19
CA TYR A 94 -22.15 9.42 4.69
C TYR A 94 -21.59 8.38 3.74
N TYR A 95 -21.15 7.25 4.28
CA TYR A 95 -20.61 6.14 3.50
C TYR A 95 -20.81 4.80 4.21
N ARG A 96 -20.54 3.74 3.50
CA ARG A 96 -20.69 2.36 3.97
C ARG A 96 -19.40 1.60 3.73
N ILE A 97 -19.05 0.73 4.64
CA ILE A 97 -17.91 -0.16 4.52
C ILE A 97 -18.41 -1.60 4.46
N SER A 98 -17.90 -2.37 3.51
CA SER A 98 -18.12 -3.81 3.45
C SER A 98 -16.82 -4.56 3.27
N ALA A 99 -16.72 -5.73 3.88
CA ALA A 99 -15.61 -6.65 3.68
C ALA A 99 -16.11 -8.09 3.64
N ASP A 100 -15.44 -8.92 2.89
CA ASP A 100 -15.68 -10.35 2.88
C ASP A 100 -14.39 -11.12 2.62
N TYR A 101 -14.38 -12.41 2.92
CA TYR A 101 -13.26 -13.29 2.69
C TYR A 101 -13.65 -14.49 1.83
N GLY A 102 -12.83 -14.78 0.85
CA GLY A 102 -13.01 -15.89 -0.07
C GLY A 102 -12.14 -15.71 -1.31
N ARG A 103 -12.26 -16.65 -2.24
CA ARG A 103 -11.46 -16.64 -3.46
C ARG A 103 -11.77 -15.42 -4.32
N VAL A 104 -10.72 -14.70 -4.69
CA VAL A 104 -10.72 -13.63 -5.69
C VAL A 104 -9.58 -13.85 -6.68
N GLU A 105 -9.77 -13.38 -7.89
CA GLU A 105 -8.74 -13.39 -8.94
C GLU A 105 -8.38 -11.94 -9.26
N VAL A 106 -7.09 -11.64 -9.23
CA VAL A 106 -6.56 -10.36 -9.66
C VAL A 106 -6.05 -10.53 -11.08
N ALA A 107 -6.59 -9.80 -12.03
CA ALA A 107 -6.16 -9.87 -13.42
C ALA A 107 -6.01 -8.46 -13.99
N ARG A 108 -5.05 -8.30 -14.90
CA ARG A 108 -4.90 -7.04 -15.64
C ARG A 108 -6.00 -6.92 -16.69
N SER A 109 -6.57 -5.73 -16.80
CA SER A 109 -7.58 -5.45 -17.81
C SER A 109 -6.96 -5.44 -19.20
N ILE A 110 -7.59 -6.12 -20.17
CA ILE A 110 -7.15 -6.10 -21.57
C ILE A 110 -7.31 -4.69 -22.17
N SER A 111 -8.32 -3.94 -21.71
CA SER A 111 -8.61 -2.58 -22.19
C SER A 111 -7.75 -1.50 -21.51
N SER A 112 -7.09 -1.82 -20.39
CA SER A 112 -6.21 -0.91 -19.62
C SER A 112 -5.13 -1.75 -18.97
N PRO A 113 -4.01 -2.05 -19.66
CA PRO A 113 -2.98 -2.97 -19.19
C PRO A 113 -2.30 -2.54 -17.87
N ASP A 114 -2.36 -1.26 -17.53
CA ASP A 114 -1.78 -0.68 -16.30
C ASP A 114 -2.74 -0.76 -15.10
N THR A 115 -3.96 -1.26 -15.29
CA THR A 115 -4.95 -1.39 -14.22
C THR A 115 -5.25 -2.85 -13.91
N GLU A 116 -5.13 -3.21 -12.65
CA GLU A 116 -5.61 -4.48 -12.11
C GLU A 116 -7.10 -4.38 -11.78
N ASP A 117 -7.84 -5.46 -11.99
CA ASP A 117 -9.24 -5.58 -11.56
C ASP A 117 -9.42 -6.86 -10.74
N LEU A 118 -10.42 -6.87 -9.86
CA LEU A 118 -10.76 -7.99 -9.00
C LEU A 118 -11.98 -8.72 -9.54
N PHE A 119 -11.84 -10.02 -9.72
CA PHE A 119 -12.90 -10.90 -10.20
C PHE A 119 -13.21 -11.98 -9.15
N GLY A 120 -14.47 -12.40 -9.13
CA GLY A 120 -14.92 -13.51 -8.30
C GLY A 120 -16.20 -13.25 -7.55
N SER A 121 -16.80 -14.33 -7.05
CA SER A 121 -18.07 -14.27 -6.30
C SER A 121 -17.92 -13.45 -5.01
N THR A 122 -16.79 -13.57 -4.33
CA THR A 122 -16.50 -12.83 -3.08
C THR A 122 -16.54 -11.32 -3.29
N MET A 123 -15.94 -10.82 -4.39
CA MET A 123 -16.00 -9.40 -4.74
C MET A 123 -17.44 -8.93 -5.00
N ASN A 124 -18.20 -9.72 -5.77
CA ASN A 124 -19.59 -9.41 -6.10
C ASN A 124 -20.47 -9.41 -4.84
N ILE A 125 -20.31 -10.38 -3.95
CA ILE A 125 -21.04 -10.46 -2.68
C ILE A 125 -20.67 -9.24 -1.81
N CYS A 126 -19.37 -8.95 -1.66
CA CYS A 126 -18.89 -7.81 -0.89
C CYS A 126 -19.51 -6.48 -1.37
N ALA A 127 -19.62 -6.27 -2.69
CA ALA A 127 -20.27 -5.10 -3.27
C ALA A 127 -21.79 -5.06 -2.98
N LYS A 128 -22.45 -6.21 -3.00
CA LYS A 128 -23.91 -6.32 -2.77
C LYS A 128 -24.27 -6.10 -1.30
N ILE A 129 -23.55 -6.72 -0.37
CA ILE A 129 -23.81 -6.56 1.06
C ILE A 129 -23.50 -5.15 1.57
N ASN A 130 -22.75 -4.35 0.82
CA ASN A 130 -22.45 -2.96 1.18
C ASN A 130 -23.74 -2.16 1.44
N SER A 131 -24.78 -2.36 0.62
CA SER A 131 -26.07 -1.69 0.78
C SER A 131 -26.79 -2.00 2.09
N MET A 132 -26.44 -3.11 2.74
CA MET A 132 -27.01 -3.51 4.03
C MET A 132 -26.34 -2.82 5.23
N ALA A 133 -25.18 -2.18 5.03
CA ALA A 133 -24.54 -1.41 6.08
C ALA A 133 -25.34 -0.14 6.41
N PRO A 134 -25.47 0.21 7.69
CA PRO A 134 -26.00 1.52 8.06
C PRO A 134 -25.04 2.64 7.59
N PRO A 135 -25.51 3.88 7.45
CA PRO A 135 -24.63 5.02 7.18
C PRO A 135 -23.49 5.08 8.22
N ASN A 136 -22.28 5.28 7.76
CA ASN A 136 -21.04 5.28 8.55
C ASN A 136 -20.81 3.98 9.35
N GLY A 137 -21.34 2.87 8.85
CA GLY A 137 -21.19 1.56 9.45
C GLY A 137 -20.42 0.57 8.58
N MET A 138 -20.05 -0.55 9.19
CA MET A 138 -19.36 -1.66 8.54
C MET A 138 -20.18 -2.94 8.62
N VAL A 139 -20.19 -3.66 7.49
CA VAL A 139 -20.71 -5.03 7.43
C VAL A 139 -19.66 -5.98 6.87
N ILE A 140 -19.77 -7.23 7.30
CA ILE A 140 -18.96 -8.33 6.76
C ILE A 140 -19.83 -9.49 6.31
N GLY A 141 -19.35 -10.20 5.30
CA GLY A 141 -19.99 -11.44 4.85
C GLY A 141 -19.63 -12.62 5.74
N SER A 142 -20.35 -13.73 5.56
CA SER A 142 -20.16 -14.95 6.35
C SER A 142 -18.76 -15.56 6.15
N GLY A 143 -18.12 -15.36 5.00
CA GLY A 143 -16.74 -15.82 4.76
C GLY A 143 -15.78 -15.24 5.79
N LEU A 144 -15.76 -13.92 5.91
CA LEU A 144 -14.89 -13.23 6.86
C LEU A 144 -15.33 -13.48 8.32
N TYR A 145 -16.65 -13.48 8.59
CA TYR A 145 -17.19 -13.77 9.91
C TYR A 145 -16.75 -15.14 10.42
N ASN A 146 -16.90 -16.19 9.61
CA ASN A 146 -16.54 -17.55 9.99
C ASN A 146 -15.04 -17.65 10.29
N TYR A 147 -14.20 -16.94 9.53
CA TYR A 147 -12.77 -16.89 9.80
C TYR A 147 -12.44 -16.23 11.14
N CYS A 148 -13.06 -15.08 11.44
CA CYS A 148 -12.85 -14.37 12.69
C CYS A 148 -13.35 -15.17 13.90
N ASN A 149 -14.41 -15.95 13.72
CA ASN A 149 -15.07 -16.72 14.78
C ASN A 149 -14.60 -18.17 14.88
N ALA A 150 -13.83 -18.69 13.91
CA ALA A 150 -13.35 -20.08 13.86
C ALA A 150 -12.33 -20.46 14.93
N GLY A 151 -12.16 -19.65 15.94
CA GLY A 151 -11.33 -19.93 17.11
C GLY A 151 -11.92 -19.23 18.32
N THR A 152 -12.91 -19.84 18.95
CA THR A 152 -13.64 -19.35 20.11
C THR A 152 -12.78 -18.91 21.32
N SER A 153 -11.46 -18.88 21.18
CA SER A 153 -10.48 -18.44 22.18
C SER A 153 -9.38 -17.54 21.60
N SER A 154 -9.60 -16.89 20.45
CA SER A 154 -8.56 -16.02 19.92
C SER A 154 -8.71 -14.60 20.47
N PRO A 155 -7.75 -14.12 21.29
CA PRO A 155 -7.77 -12.76 21.85
C PRO A 155 -7.80 -11.65 20.79
N LEU A 156 -7.49 -12.00 19.52
CA LEU A 156 -7.35 -11.04 18.43
C LEU A 156 -8.65 -10.34 18.04
N PHE A 157 -9.81 -10.95 18.30
CA PHE A 157 -11.12 -10.43 17.90
C PHE A 157 -12.06 -10.15 19.08
N GLU A 158 -11.58 -10.20 20.33
CA GLU A 158 -12.41 -9.97 21.53
C GLU A 158 -12.98 -8.55 21.64
N ASP A 159 -12.30 -7.57 21.07
CA ASP A 159 -12.75 -6.17 21.08
C ASP A 159 -13.85 -5.88 20.05
N TYR A 160 -14.17 -6.83 19.16
CA TYR A 160 -15.13 -6.63 18.08
C TYR A 160 -16.43 -7.35 18.35
N HIS A 161 -17.54 -6.66 18.13
CA HIS A 161 -18.89 -7.21 18.26
C HIS A 161 -19.49 -7.46 16.90
N PHE A 162 -19.74 -8.72 16.59
CA PHE A 162 -20.38 -9.17 15.36
C PHE A 162 -21.84 -9.47 15.63
N ARG A 163 -22.76 -8.79 14.92
CA ARG A 163 -24.19 -9.03 15.05
C ARG A 163 -24.78 -9.33 13.68
N LYS A 164 -25.44 -10.50 13.52
CA LYS A 164 -26.19 -10.82 12.31
C LYS A 164 -27.27 -9.77 12.09
N ILE A 165 -27.28 -9.15 10.93
CA ILE A 165 -28.25 -8.09 10.57
C ILE A 165 -29.22 -8.52 9.47
N GLY A 166 -28.92 -9.59 8.76
CA GLY A 166 -29.74 -10.13 7.71
C GLY A 166 -29.02 -11.17 6.88
N GLU A 167 -29.63 -11.47 5.73
CA GLU A 167 -29.12 -12.44 4.77
C GLU A 167 -29.23 -11.86 3.37
N TYR A 168 -28.22 -12.14 2.54
CA TYR A 168 -28.24 -11.81 1.13
C TYR A 168 -28.54 -13.05 0.30
N SER A 169 -29.54 -12.96 -0.60
CA SER A 169 -29.90 -14.06 -1.50
C SER A 169 -28.96 -14.07 -2.71
N ILE A 170 -28.13 -15.10 -2.83
CA ILE A 170 -27.24 -15.29 -3.97
C ILE A 170 -28.04 -15.98 -5.08
N ALA A 171 -28.09 -15.37 -6.27
CA ALA A 171 -28.75 -15.97 -7.42
C ALA A 171 -28.12 -17.35 -7.74
N GLY A 172 -28.95 -18.39 -7.82
CA GLY A 172 -28.52 -19.76 -8.06
C GLY A 172 -28.07 -20.54 -6.82
N SER A 173 -28.14 -19.96 -5.62
CA SER A 173 -27.92 -20.65 -4.35
C SER A 173 -29.23 -20.82 -3.59
N SER A 174 -29.48 -22.01 -3.07
CA SER A 174 -30.61 -22.28 -2.18
C SER A 174 -30.36 -21.77 -0.74
N ASN A 175 -29.11 -21.51 -0.40
CA ASN A 175 -28.75 -21.08 0.95
C ASN A 175 -28.51 -19.56 0.99
N PRO A 176 -29.22 -18.83 1.89
CA PRO A 176 -29.01 -17.42 2.08
C PRO A 176 -27.60 -17.17 2.66
N TYR A 177 -27.01 -16.02 2.31
CA TYR A 177 -25.67 -15.61 2.74
C TYR A 177 -25.75 -14.67 3.95
N PRO A 178 -25.40 -15.12 5.15
CA PRO A 178 -25.48 -14.29 6.36
C PRO A 178 -24.57 -13.07 6.29
N VAL A 179 -25.09 -11.93 6.76
CA VAL A 179 -24.39 -10.64 6.83
C VAL A 179 -24.37 -10.15 8.26
N TYR A 180 -23.22 -9.67 8.68
CA TYR A 180 -22.97 -9.23 10.06
C TYR A 180 -22.52 -7.79 10.10
N SER A 181 -23.07 -6.98 11.01
CA SER A 181 -22.50 -5.69 11.35
C SER A 181 -21.29 -5.87 12.28
N VAL A 182 -20.31 -5.00 12.13
CA VAL A 182 -19.12 -4.96 12.99
C VAL A 182 -19.13 -3.68 13.79
N SER A 183 -18.90 -3.77 15.09
CA SER A 183 -18.74 -2.60 15.97
C SER A 183 -17.70 -2.88 17.04
N VAL A 184 -17.22 -1.82 17.65
CA VAL A 184 -16.30 -1.84 18.78
C VAL A 184 -16.89 -1.07 19.95
N ASN A 185 -16.42 -1.32 21.17
CA ASN A 185 -16.83 -0.54 22.33
C ASN A 185 -16.36 0.94 22.22
N LYS A 186 -17.01 1.83 22.98
CA LYS A 186 -16.73 3.26 22.95
C LYS A 186 -15.26 3.57 23.28
N ARG A 187 -14.68 2.87 24.24
CA ARG A 187 -13.27 3.06 24.64
C ARG A 187 -12.32 2.80 23.46
N ARG A 188 -12.55 1.71 22.71
CA ARG A 188 -11.76 1.40 21.50
C ARG A 188 -11.97 2.44 20.40
N LEU A 189 -13.20 2.87 20.20
CA LEU A 189 -13.53 3.91 19.22
C LEU A 189 -12.79 5.22 19.54
N ASP A 190 -12.78 5.64 20.81
CA ASP A 190 -12.07 6.85 21.25
C ASP A 190 -10.56 6.74 21.00
N THR A 191 -9.95 5.55 21.18
CA THR A 191 -8.52 5.34 20.85
C THR A 191 -8.21 5.48 19.37
N ILE A 192 -9.18 5.25 18.48
CA ILE A 192 -9.04 5.42 17.04
C ILE A 192 -9.25 6.90 16.65
N ILE A 193 -10.27 7.55 17.19
CA ILE A 193 -10.65 8.92 16.81
C ILE A 193 -9.65 9.96 17.35
N THR A 194 -9.16 9.80 18.57
CA THR A 194 -8.26 10.77 19.21
C THR A 194 -6.98 11.06 18.40
N PRO A 195 -6.23 10.05 17.92
CA PRO A 195 -5.08 10.29 17.05
C PRO A 195 -5.45 10.95 15.72
N MET A 196 -6.63 10.61 15.16
CA MET A 196 -7.09 11.21 13.90
C MET A 196 -7.36 12.71 14.05
N ARG A 197 -7.90 13.16 15.19
CA ARG A 197 -8.13 14.57 15.48
C ARG A 197 -6.85 15.33 15.76
N ASN A 198 -5.94 14.73 16.55
CA ASN A 198 -4.70 15.38 17.00
C ASN A 198 -3.63 15.47 15.92
N ASN A 199 -3.67 14.58 14.94
CA ASN A 199 -2.70 14.55 13.84
C ASN A 199 -3.16 15.37 12.64
N ASP A 200 -3.93 16.42 12.81
CA ASP A 200 -4.47 17.13 11.63
C ASP A 200 -4.70 16.14 10.47
N LEU A 201 -5.82 16.05 9.84
CA LEU A 201 -6.03 15.20 8.64
C LEU A 201 -4.92 15.26 7.57
N LYS A 202 -3.86 16.01 7.80
CA LYS A 202 -2.58 16.00 7.08
C LYS A 202 -1.91 14.62 6.99
N LEU A 203 -2.13 13.72 7.95
CA LEU A 203 -1.75 12.31 7.82
C LEU A 203 -2.62 11.56 6.79
N TYR A 204 -3.84 12.01 6.58
CA TYR A 204 -4.80 11.39 5.67
C TYR A 204 -5.11 12.28 4.45
N SER A 205 -4.65 13.51 4.40
CA SER A 205 -4.71 14.35 3.21
C SER A 205 -3.53 14.02 2.30
N SER A 206 -3.87 13.47 1.16
CA SER A 206 -3.04 12.83 0.15
C SER A 206 -1.83 13.62 -0.36
N GLN A 207 -1.66 14.88 -0.06
CA GLN A 207 -0.47 15.62 -0.52
C GLN A 207 0.76 15.39 0.36
N GLN A 208 0.63 15.12 1.66
CA GLN A 208 1.80 14.85 2.51
C GLN A 208 2.11 13.36 2.69
N GLN A 209 1.12 12.46 2.52
CA GLN A 209 1.44 11.02 2.45
C GLN A 209 1.87 10.58 1.07
N LEU A 210 1.37 11.19 0.00
CA LEU A 210 1.99 11.09 -1.33
C LEU A 210 3.39 11.71 -1.30
N GLN A 211 3.59 12.89 -0.69
CA GLN A 211 4.93 13.46 -0.49
C GLN A 211 5.82 12.69 0.50
N ARG A 212 5.27 12.00 1.53
CA ARG A 212 6.06 11.09 2.39
C ARG A 212 6.28 9.71 1.77
N GLN A 213 5.36 9.19 0.95
CA GLN A 213 5.60 8.00 0.12
C GLN A 213 6.37 8.35 -1.15
N GLU A 214 6.21 9.53 -1.72
CA GLU A 214 7.08 10.10 -2.75
C GLU A 214 8.47 10.45 -2.22
N ASN A 215 8.64 10.63 -0.91
CA ASN A 215 9.93 10.86 -0.25
C ASN A 215 10.50 9.64 0.49
N THR A 216 9.82 8.48 0.45
CA THR A 216 10.38 7.24 1.01
C THR A 216 10.93 6.41 -0.14
N HIS A 217 12.23 6.47 -0.33
CA HIS A 217 12.92 5.71 -1.36
C HIS A 217 13.41 4.38 -0.80
N ASN A 218 12.90 3.28 -1.37
CA ASN A 218 13.38 1.94 -1.06
C ASN A 218 14.61 1.65 -1.93
N ILE A 219 15.75 1.46 -1.28
CA ILE A 219 17.04 1.26 -1.93
C ILE A 219 17.51 -0.17 -1.66
N LEU A 220 17.80 -0.90 -2.72
CA LEU A 220 18.53 -2.16 -2.65
C LEU A 220 20.02 -1.89 -2.76
N LEU A 221 20.80 -2.26 -1.73
CA LEU A 221 22.24 -2.09 -1.70
C LEU A 221 22.92 -3.47 -1.73
N VAL A 222 23.87 -3.66 -2.67
CA VAL A 222 24.55 -4.95 -2.85
C VAL A 222 26.05 -4.71 -2.98
N ASP A 223 26.84 -5.24 -2.04
CA ASP A 223 28.32 -5.19 -2.05
C ASP A 223 28.82 -6.39 -1.23
N ASP A 224 29.71 -7.18 -1.78
CA ASP A 224 30.22 -8.41 -1.12
C ASP A 224 31.18 -8.16 0.03
N GLU A 225 31.69 -6.91 0.18
CA GLU A 225 32.51 -6.49 1.29
C GLU A 225 31.64 -6.03 2.48
N PRO A 226 31.56 -6.76 3.61
CA PRO A 226 30.66 -6.42 4.71
C PRO A 226 30.88 -5.04 5.32
N ASP A 227 32.15 -4.59 5.41
CA ASP A 227 32.50 -3.30 5.99
C ASP A 227 32.08 -2.15 5.07
N THR A 228 32.26 -2.30 3.77
CA THR A 228 31.79 -1.37 2.72
C THR A 228 30.28 -1.29 2.72
N LEU A 229 29.61 -2.45 2.73
CA LEU A 229 28.17 -2.57 2.78
C LEU A 229 27.58 -1.86 4.03
N PHE A 230 28.18 -2.10 5.20
CA PHE A 230 27.78 -1.44 6.45
C PHE A 230 27.96 0.07 6.38
N THR A 231 29.07 0.53 5.83
CA THR A 231 29.38 1.96 5.68
C THR A 231 28.37 2.66 4.79
N TYR A 232 28.09 2.13 3.60
CA TYR A 232 27.13 2.71 2.66
C TYR A 232 25.70 2.65 3.20
N LYS A 233 25.32 1.55 3.85
CA LYS A 233 24.04 1.46 4.54
C LYS A 233 23.88 2.54 5.60
N THR A 234 24.94 2.79 6.39
CA THR A 234 24.94 3.84 7.42
C THR A 234 24.77 5.22 6.81
N PHE A 235 25.48 5.54 5.71
CA PHE A 235 25.34 6.80 5.01
C PHE A 235 23.91 7.07 4.52
N LEU A 236 23.29 6.06 3.94
CA LEU A 236 21.94 6.19 3.39
C LEU A 236 20.86 6.18 4.47
N SER A 237 21.01 5.34 5.50
CA SER A 237 20.02 5.25 6.59
C SER A 237 19.98 6.49 7.48
N ALA A 238 21.02 7.35 7.43
CA ALA A 238 21.04 8.65 8.09
C ALA A 238 20.17 9.71 7.38
N ILE A 239 19.68 9.42 6.17
CA ILE A 239 18.86 10.34 5.39
C ILE A 239 17.38 10.03 5.65
N GLU A 240 16.63 11.01 6.10
CA GLU A 240 15.20 10.87 6.31
C GLU A 240 14.48 10.52 4.99
N GLY A 241 13.63 9.49 5.02
CA GLY A 241 12.92 9.01 3.85
C GLY A 241 13.63 7.88 3.07
N TYR A 242 14.86 7.47 3.45
CA TYR A 242 15.54 6.35 2.80
C TYR A 242 15.41 5.05 3.61
N LYS A 243 14.94 4.00 2.95
CA LYS A 243 14.85 2.65 3.49
C LYS A 243 15.79 1.74 2.71
N VAL A 244 16.76 1.15 3.40
CA VAL A 244 17.86 0.42 2.77
C VAL A 244 17.85 -1.04 3.15
N ASP A 245 17.62 -1.90 2.17
CA ASP A 245 17.81 -3.34 2.26
C ASP A 245 19.20 -3.69 1.69
N ALA A 246 20.09 -4.21 2.54
CA ALA A 246 21.47 -4.44 2.20
C ALA A 246 21.82 -5.93 2.16
N PHE A 247 22.52 -6.37 1.11
CA PHE A 247 22.88 -7.77 0.87
C PHE A 247 24.36 -7.88 0.50
N SER A 248 25.07 -8.76 1.20
CA SER A 248 26.45 -9.13 0.85
C SER A 248 26.54 -10.28 -0.16
N ASP A 249 25.41 -10.85 -0.53
CA ASP A 249 25.26 -11.97 -1.48
C ASP A 249 24.32 -11.54 -2.61
N SER A 250 24.84 -11.44 -3.82
CA SER A 250 24.10 -11.02 -5.01
C SER A 250 22.95 -11.96 -5.40
N GLN A 251 23.06 -13.26 -5.09
CA GLN A 251 21.96 -14.21 -5.34
C GLN A 251 20.81 -13.99 -4.36
N LYS A 252 21.12 -13.72 -3.08
CA LYS A 252 20.10 -13.39 -2.07
C LYS A 252 19.44 -12.05 -2.39
N ALA A 253 20.19 -11.07 -2.86
CA ALA A 253 19.67 -9.79 -3.33
C ALA A 253 18.67 -10.00 -4.48
N LEU A 254 19.03 -10.80 -5.49
CA LEU A 254 18.13 -11.12 -6.61
C LEU A 254 16.89 -11.90 -6.16
N GLN A 255 17.02 -12.85 -5.26
CA GLN A 255 15.88 -13.60 -4.71
C GLN A 255 14.93 -12.70 -3.93
N ASN A 256 15.46 -11.73 -3.18
CA ASN A 256 14.66 -10.74 -2.48
C ASN A 256 13.94 -9.82 -3.49
N PHE A 257 14.66 -9.31 -4.49
CA PHE A 257 14.11 -8.46 -5.55
C PHE A 257 12.96 -9.14 -6.30
N ALA A 258 13.08 -10.44 -6.58
CA ALA A 258 12.05 -11.23 -7.26
C ALA A 258 10.82 -11.56 -6.39
N LYS A 259 10.94 -11.49 -5.06
CA LYS A 259 9.83 -11.76 -4.11
C LYS A 259 8.97 -10.55 -3.81
N VAL A 260 9.48 -9.35 -4.00
CA VAL A 260 8.76 -8.11 -3.77
C VAL A 260 8.08 -7.63 -5.05
N SER A 261 7.18 -6.63 -4.93
CA SER A 261 6.60 -6.00 -6.14
C SER A 261 7.73 -5.44 -7.03
N PRO A 262 7.63 -5.54 -8.36
CA PRO A 262 8.61 -4.93 -9.27
C PRO A 262 8.88 -3.45 -9.00
N SER A 263 7.89 -2.71 -8.50
CA SER A 263 7.98 -1.29 -8.11
C SER A 263 8.35 -1.05 -6.65
N TYR A 264 8.77 -2.08 -5.90
CA TYR A 264 9.10 -1.92 -4.48
C TYR A 264 10.40 -1.12 -4.28
N TYR A 265 11.43 -1.40 -5.07
CA TYR A 265 12.66 -0.63 -5.03
C TYR A 265 12.63 0.49 -6.06
N ASP A 266 13.05 1.68 -5.64
CA ASP A 266 13.19 2.87 -6.49
C ASP A 266 14.59 2.99 -7.08
N LEU A 267 15.58 2.39 -6.39
CA LEU A 267 16.98 2.43 -6.79
C LEU A 267 17.69 1.15 -6.34
N VAL A 268 18.56 0.66 -7.19
CA VAL A 268 19.55 -0.37 -6.84
C VAL A 268 20.95 0.25 -6.88
N VAL A 269 21.70 0.09 -5.80
CA VAL A 269 23.12 0.47 -5.72
C VAL A 269 23.90 -0.82 -5.57
N MET A 270 24.81 -1.11 -6.50
CA MET A 270 25.53 -2.38 -6.50
C MET A 270 27.00 -2.25 -6.87
N ASP A 271 27.85 -3.08 -6.26
CA ASP A 271 29.21 -3.27 -6.72
C ASP A 271 29.24 -4.04 -8.06
N ILE A 272 30.22 -3.72 -8.89
CA ILE A 272 30.45 -4.40 -10.17
C ILE A 272 31.13 -5.76 -9.95
N ARG A 273 32.14 -5.80 -9.10
CA ARG A 273 32.96 -7.00 -8.89
C ARG A 273 32.54 -7.74 -7.62
N MET A 274 31.65 -8.69 -7.79
CA MET A 274 31.20 -9.59 -6.71
C MET A 274 31.43 -11.03 -7.10
N PRO A 275 31.72 -11.94 -6.15
CA PRO A 275 31.87 -13.37 -6.41
C PRO A 275 30.53 -14.00 -6.79
N GLY A 276 30.57 -15.00 -7.64
CA GLY A 276 29.39 -15.73 -8.11
C GLY A 276 28.60 -14.94 -9.15
N LEU A 277 27.55 -14.24 -8.76
CA LEU A 277 26.76 -13.36 -9.63
C LEU A 277 27.33 -11.95 -9.57
N ASN A 278 28.11 -11.54 -10.58
CA ASN A 278 28.70 -10.20 -10.61
C ASN A 278 27.63 -9.11 -10.87
N GLY A 279 28.03 -7.82 -10.67
CA GLY A 279 27.11 -6.69 -10.80
C GLY A 279 26.44 -6.57 -12.17
N LEU A 280 27.17 -6.85 -13.27
CA LEU A 280 26.60 -6.83 -14.62
C LEU A 280 25.56 -7.91 -14.83
N GLN A 281 25.83 -9.13 -14.35
CA GLN A 281 24.86 -10.23 -14.44
C GLN A 281 23.64 -9.97 -13.56
N LEU A 282 23.83 -9.40 -12.36
CA LEU A 282 22.75 -9.00 -11.47
C LEU A 282 21.90 -7.90 -12.13
N TYR A 283 22.51 -6.90 -12.74
CA TYR A 283 21.85 -5.84 -13.48
C TYR A 283 20.89 -6.38 -14.55
N TYR A 284 21.37 -7.27 -15.43
CA TYR A 284 20.51 -7.83 -16.48
C TYR A 284 19.33 -8.62 -15.92
N ARG A 285 19.52 -9.36 -14.83
CA ARG A 285 18.43 -10.13 -14.20
C ARG A 285 17.41 -9.24 -13.50
N ILE A 286 17.86 -8.18 -12.84
CA ILE A 286 16.98 -7.18 -12.23
C ILE A 286 16.20 -6.42 -13.29
N ARG A 287 16.86 -6.01 -14.38
CA ARG A 287 16.20 -5.34 -15.53
C ARG A 287 15.21 -6.23 -16.27
N ALA A 288 15.38 -7.54 -16.24
CA ALA A 288 14.40 -8.48 -16.79
C ALA A 288 13.10 -8.55 -15.93
N ILE A 289 13.17 -8.21 -14.63
CA ILE A 289 12.02 -8.16 -13.72
C ILE A 289 11.38 -6.77 -13.74
N ASN A 290 12.19 -5.71 -13.66
CA ASN A 290 11.77 -4.33 -13.74
C ASN A 290 12.66 -3.56 -14.75
N PRO A 291 12.20 -3.33 -16.00
CA PRO A 291 12.97 -2.62 -17.02
C PRO A 291 13.27 -1.15 -16.67
N ASP A 292 12.46 -0.51 -15.84
CA ASP A 292 12.56 0.91 -15.53
C ASP A 292 13.33 1.22 -14.24
N ILE A 293 13.78 0.19 -13.50
CA ILE A 293 14.52 0.38 -12.26
C ILE A 293 15.80 1.19 -12.46
N LYS A 294 16.00 2.20 -11.64
CA LYS A 294 17.22 2.98 -11.61
C LYS A 294 18.34 2.18 -10.96
N VAL A 295 19.54 2.20 -11.58
CA VAL A 295 20.70 1.46 -11.07
C VAL A 295 21.91 2.37 -11.03
N LEU A 296 22.60 2.41 -9.88
CA LEU A 296 23.89 3.02 -9.69
C LEU A 296 24.93 1.94 -9.43
N PHE A 297 26.03 2.00 -10.15
CA PHE A 297 27.15 1.11 -9.88
C PHE A 297 28.20 1.80 -8.99
N VAL A 298 28.77 1.02 -8.09
CA VAL A 298 29.92 1.45 -7.26
C VAL A 298 31.08 0.54 -7.59
N SER A 299 32.22 1.09 -8.01
CA SER A 299 33.34 0.22 -8.40
C SER A 299 34.69 0.94 -8.45
N ALA A 300 35.77 0.17 -8.50
CA ALA A 300 37.10 0.67 -8.84
C ALA A 300 37.13 1.19 -10.30
N LEU A 301 38.07 2.12 -10.59
CA LEU A 301 38.12 2.82 -11.87
C LEU A 301 38.25 1.89 -13.09
N ASP A 302 39.06 0.84 -12.98
CA ASP A 302 39.27 -0.13 -14.06
C ASP A 302 37.99 -0.87 -14.45
N ALA A 303 37.21 -1.31 -13.46
CA ALA A 303 35.93 -1.96 -13.71
C ALA A 303 34.84 -0.98 -14.21
N ALA A 304 34.88 0.28 -13.80
CA ALA A 304 33.98 1.31 -14.31
C ALA A 304 34.18 1.57 -15.82
N VAL A 305 35.46 1.64 -16.28
CA VAL A 305 35.80 1.80 -17.71
C VAL A 305 35.31 0.61 -18.54
N GLU A 306 35.49 -0.61 -18.02
CA GLU A 306 34.99 -1.83 -18.65
C GLU A 306 33.46 -1.81 -18.81
N MET A 307 32.73 -1.42 -17.77
CA MET A 307 31.25 -1.34 -17.80
C MET A 307 30.72 -0.36 -18.85
N VAL A 308 31.32 0.82 -18.95
CA VAL A 308 30.94 1.83 -19.96
C VAL A 308 31.12 1.30 -21.38
N SER A 309 32.11 0.45 -21.60
CA SER A 309 32.36 -0.16 -22.92
C SER A 309 31.34 -1.25 -23.29
N ILE A 310 30.70 -1.88 -22.30
CA ILE A 310 29.80 -3.01 -22.48
C ILE A 310 28.32 -2.57 -22.51
N LEU A 311 27.95 -1.56 -21.70
CA LEU A 311 26.56 -1.10 -21.56
C LEU A 311 26.30 0.15 -22.44
N PRO A 312 25.51 0.00 -23.53
CA PRO A 312 25.17 1.13 -24.39
C PRO A 312 24.46 2.25 -23.61
N GLY A 313 24.93 3.48 -23.74
CA GLY A 313 24.34 4.66 -23.10
C GLY A 313 24.80 4.94 -21.69
N MET A 314 25.57 4.06 -21.05
CA MET A 314 26.18 4.31 -19.75
C MET A 314 27.41 5.20 -19.88
N LYS A 315 27.57 6.15 -18.95
CA LYS A 315 28.71 7.04 -18.88
C LYS A 315 29.49 6.82 -17.56
N LEU A 316 30.79 7.19 -17.53
CA LEU A 316 31.59 7.12 -16.30
C LEU A 316 30.97 7.93 -15.15
N GLU A 317 30.29 9.01 -15.47
CA GLU A 317 29.57 9.83 -14.49
C GLU A 317 28.39 9.12 -13.82
N ASP A 318 27.87 8.03 -14.41
CA ASP A 318 26.79 7.21 -13.85
C ASP A 318 27.33 6.16 -12.85
N ILE A 319 28.65 6.05 -12.71
CA ILE A 319 29.30 5.11 -11.81
C ILE A 319 29.97 5.87 -10.67
N ILE A 320 29.77 5.37 -9.45
CA ILE A 320 30.44 5.89 -8.25
C ILE A 320 31.80 5.19 -8.12
N GLN A 321 32.88 5.94 -8.23
CA GLN A 321 34.23 5.38 -8.16
C GLN A 321 34.69 5.19 -6.72
N LYS A 322 35.23 4.02 -6.39
CA LYS A 322 35.94 3.73 -5.13
C LYS A 322 37.38 4.34 -5.19
N PRO A 323 37.90 4.94 -4.10
CA PRO A 323 37.31 5.07 -2.76
C PRO A 323 36.24 6.16 -2.69
N VAL A 324 35.13 5.87 -2.00
CA VAL A 324 33.97 6.73 -1.95
C VAL A 324 33.95 7.52 -0.65
N ASN A 325 33.84 8.85 -0.73
CA ASN A 325 33.50 9.65 0.45
C ASN A 325 31.99 9.79 0.62
N GLN A 326 31.55 10.03 1.86
CA GLN A 326 30.16 10.09 2.23
C GLN A 326 29.36 11.12 1.41
N GLU A 327 29.91 12.33 1.28
CA GLU A 327 29.20 13.43 0.61
C GLU A 327 28.98 13.12 -0.87
N HIS A 328 29.99 12.63 -1.57
CA HIS A 328 29.90 12.25 -2.97
C HIS A 328 28.90 11.11 -3.19
N PHE A 329 28.95 10.08 -2.33
CA PHE A 329 28.03 8.94 -2.39
C PHE A 329 26.57 9.38 -2.23
N VAL A 330 26.29 10.13 -1.16
CA VAL A 330 24.95 10.63 -0.85
C VAL A 330 24.42 11.53 -1.97
N ASN A 331 25.26 12.43 -2.50
CA ASN A 331 24.85 13.34 -3.58
C ASN A 331 24.52 12.58 -4.87
N LYS A 332 25.27 11.53 -5.22
CA LYS A 332 24.98 10.68 -6.37
C LYS A 332 23.67 9.92 -6.21
N VAL A 333 23.42 9.35 -5.03
CA VAL A 333 22.16 8.66 -4.74
C VAL A 333 20.98 9.65 -4.80
N LYS A 334 21.10 10.85 -4.23
CA LYS A 334 20.06 11.88 -4.32
C LYS A 334 19.76 12.30 -5.76
N SER A 335 20.79 12.47 -6.58
CA SER A 335 20.65 12.86 -7.99
C SER A 335 19.91 11.80 -8.80
N ALA A 336 20.04 10.52 -8.45
CA ALA A 336 19.32 9.44 -9.13
C ALA A 336 17.79 9.54 -8.96
N PHE A 337 17.29 10.20 -7.92
CA PHE A 337 15.85 10.41 -7.70
C PHE A 337 15.30 11.68 -8.36
N THR A 338 16.16 12.60 -8.78
CA THR A 338 15.76 13.89 -9.38
C THR A 338 15.81 13.90 -10.91
N GLN A 339 16.33 12.86 -11.52
CA GLN A 339 16.31 12.60 -12.97
C GLN A 339 15.18 11.65 -13.32
#